data_7aad0ff1006638d5caabb6eb8fbdec60
#
_entry.id   7aad0ff1006638d5caabb6eb8fbdec60
#
_cell.length_a   1.000
_cell.length_b   1.000
_cell.length_c   1.000
_cell.angle_alpha   90.00
_cell.angle_beta   90.00
_cell.angle_gamma   90.00
#
_symmetry.space_group_name_H-M   'P 1'
#
loop_
_entity.id
_entity.type
_entity.pdbx_description
1 polymer ?
#
loop_
_entity_poly.entity_id
_entity_poly.type
_entity_poly.pdbx_seq_one_letter_code
_entity_poly.pdbx_strand_id
1 'polypeptide(L)'
;RDAVRRTSQLANQLLALSRADALALDTQPMQPLDLKDLCESLLEVHLNTATAKHIDLGLDARSIHVTGHEWLLREMVGNLLDNAVKYTSEGGTVTLRCGYRTPSGMAERPTQAFIEVEDDGPGVPVDERDKVLERFYRVPGVAGQGNGLGLAIAQEIAHVHGSALEVGAGPHGRGLRVTMVFPP
;
A
#
# COMPACT_ATOMS: atom_id res chain seq x y z
N ARG A 1 23.03 11.54 -10.66
CA ARG A 1 21.61 11.93 -10.42
C ARG A 1 20.84 10.83 -9.71
N ASP A 2 21.04 9.55 -10.04
CA ASP A 2 20.31 8.42 -9.41
C ASP A 2 20.69 8.20 -7.94
N ALA A 3 21.94 8.41 -7.55
CA ALA A 3 22.39 8.28 -6.18
C ALA A 3 21.71 9.30 -5.25
N VAL A 4 21.58 10.55 -5.67
CA VAL A 4 20.90 11.62 -4.91
C VAL A 4 19.41 11.32 -4.73
N ARG A 5 18.74 10.87 -5.80
CA ARG A 5 17.33 10.43 -5.70
C ARG A 5 17.15 9.29 -4.70
N ARG A 6 18.04 8.29 -4.73
CA ARG A 6 18.00 7.14 -3.79
C ARG A 6 18.23 7.58 -2.35
N THR A 7 19.20 8.46 -2.11
CA THR A 7 19.49 8.98 -0.76
C THR A 7 18.32 9.80 -0.23
N SER A 8 17.71 10.65 -1.07
CA SER A 8 16.52 11.43 -0.68
C SER A 8 15.31 10.51 -0.41
N GLN A 9 15.11 9.47 -1.20
CA GLN A 9 14.04 8.50 -0.99
C GLN A 9 14.25 7.70 0.31
N LEU A 10 15.48 7.26 0.60
CA LEU A 10 15.84 6.62 1.86
C LEU A 10 15.62 7.54 3.07
N ALA A 11 16.06 8.79 2.96
CA ALA A 11 15.87 9.79 4.01
C ALA A 11 14.38 10.04 4.29
N ASN A 12 13.56 10.17 3.24
CA ASN A 12 12.12 10.35 3.38
C ASN A 12 11.45 9.10 3.98
N GLN A 13 11.86 7.90 3.59
CA GLN A 13 11.36 6.64 4.15
C GLN A 13 11.73 6.48 5.62
N LEU A 14 12.97 6.82 6.01
CA LEU A 14 13.41 6.82 7.41
C LEU A 14 12.67 7.88 8.23
N LEU A 15 12.40 9.05 7.64
CA LEU A 15 11.60 10.10 8.28
C LEU A 15 10.14 9.68 8.44
N ALA A 16 9.53 9.03 7.46
CA ALA A 16 8.17 8.50 7.56
C ALA A 16 8.09 7.43 8.66
N LEU A 17 9.06 6.54 8.74
CA LEU A 17 9.15 5.52 9.78
C LEU A 17 9.33 6.15 11.18
N SER A 18 10.27 7.10 11.31
CA SER A 18 10.50 7.84 12.56
C SER A 18 9.29 8.65 12.99
N ARG A 19 8.53 9.20 12.03
CA ARG A 19 7.29 9.94 12.31
C ARG A 19 6.14 9.01 12.67
N ALA A 20 6.03 7.81 12.05
CA ALA A 20 5.06 6.79 12.45
C ALA A 20 5.34 6.32 13.89
N ASP A 21 6.62 6.07 14.23
CA ASP A 21 7.04 5.76 15.60
C ASP A 21 6.76 6.93 16.57
N ALA A 22 6.97 8.19 16.15
CA ALA A 22 6.69 9.38 16.95
C ALA A 22 5.19 9.66 17.12
N LEU A 23 4.36 9.36 16.11
CA LEU A 23 2.90 9.53 16.18
C LEU A 23 2.23 8.50 17.07
N ALA A 24 2.81 7.32 17.25
CA ALA A 24 2.39 6.41 18.31
C ALA A 24 2.57 7.03 19.71
N LEU A 25 3.38 8.11 19.81
CA LEU A 25 3.68 8.86 21.03
C LEU A 25 3.08 10.27 21.02
N ASP A 26 2.59 10.80 19.89
CA ASP A 26 2.15 12.16 19.73
C ASP A 26 0.62 12.25 19.52
N THR A 27 0.03 13.25 20.17
CA THR A 27 -1.40 13.46 20.34
C THR A 27 -2.11 14.18 19.18
N GLN A 28 -1.57 14.12 17.95
CA GLN A 28 -2.30 14.70 16.83
C GLN A 28 -3.56 13.86 16.53
N PRO A 29 -4.76 14.45 16.60
CA PRO A 29 -5.98 13.71 16.39
C PRO A 29 -6.10 13.27 14.92
N MET A 30 -6.53 12.03 14.71
CA MET A 30 -6.96 11.58 13.40
C MET A 30 -8.14 12.43 12.90
N GLN A 31 -8.19 12.67 11.60
CA GLN A 31 -9.22 13.48 10.95
C GLN A 31 -10.10 12.64 10.05
N PRO A 32 -11.38 13.01 9.87
CA PRO A 32 -12.21 12.41 8.83
C PRO A 32 -11.63 12.71 7.45
N LEU A 33 -11.56 11.69 6.59
CA LEU A 33 -11.13 11.84 5.19
C LEU A 33 -11.93 10.88 4.30
N ASP A 34 -12.11 11.24 3.03
CA ASP A 34 -12.69 10.36 2.01
C ASP A 34 -11.59 9.55 1.33
N LEU A 35 -11.68 8.22 1.41
CA LEU A 35 -10.71 7.31 0.76
C LEU A 35 -10.73 7.44 -0.76
N LYS A 36 -11.85 7.79 -1.37
CA LYS A 36 -11.94 7.99 -2.81
C LYS A 36 -11.07 9.16 -3.26
N ASP A 37 -11.18 10.32 -2.60
CA ASP A 37 -10.39 11.51 -2.91
C ASP A 37 -8.88 11.23 -2.74
N LEU A 38 -8.53 10.49 -1.69
CA LEU A 38 -7.17 10.03 -1.46
C LEU A 38 -6.67 9.16 -2.62
N CYS A 39 -7.45 8.15 -3.03
CA CYS A 39 -7.10 7.22 -4.11
C CYS A 39 -6.97 7.95 -5.46
N GLU A 40 -7.91 8.84 -5.81
CA GLU A 40 -7.87 9.61 -7.06
C GLU A 40 -6.60 10.45 -7.15
N SER A 41 -6.27 11.18 -6.09
CA SER A 41 -5.06 12.01 -6.06
C SER A 41 -3.76 11.20 -6.18
N LEU A 42 -3.69 10.02 -5.59
CA LEU A 42 -2.52 9.14 -5.69
C LEU A 42 -2.41 8.46 -7.05
N LEU A 43 -3.55 8.10 -7.66
CA LEU A 43 -3.57 7.58 -9.02
C LEU A 43 -2.95 8.59 -10.00
N GLU A 44 -3.35 9.87 -9.92
CA GLU A 44 -2.80 10.94 -10.76
C GLU A 44 -1.28 11.06 -10.64
N VAL A 45 -0.74 10.98 -9.42
CA VAL A 45 0.71 11.05 -9.16
C VAL A 45 1.47 9.89 -9.84
N HIS A 46 0.89 8.68 -9.84
CA HIS A 46 1.54 7.47 -10.36
C HIS A 46 1.27 7.21 -11.85
N LEU A 47 0.31 7.92 -12.46
CA LEU A 47 -0.12 7.69 -13.84
C LEU A 47 1.03 7.80 -14.85
N ASN A 48 1.87 8.82 -14.74
CA ASN A 48 2.99 9.01 -15.65
C ASN A 48 4.00 7.86 -15.57
N THR A 49 4.29 7.36 -14.37
CA THR A 49 5.23 6.25 -14.16
C THR A 49 4.66 4.94 -14.69
N ALA A 50 3.37 4.69 -14.47
CA ALA A 50 2.67 3.52 -14.98
C ALA A 50 2.60 3.55 -16.53
N THR A 51 2.23 4.69 -17.11
CA THR A 51 2.17 4.88 -18.57
C THR A 51 3.54 4.67 -19.23
N ALA A 52 4.62 5.20 -18.64
CA ALA A 52 5.97 5.01 -19.16
C ALA A 52 6.42 3.54 -19.19
N LYS A 53 5.80 2.69 -18.38
CA LYS A 53 6.02 1.25 -18.32
C LYS A 53 4.91 0.45 -19.01
N HIS A 54 3.99 1.12 -19.72
CA HIS A 54 2.80 0.53 -20.36
C HIS A 54 1.94 -0.30 -19.41
N ILE A 55 1.87 0.08 -18.13
CA ILE A 55 1.01 -0.56 -17.13
C ILE A 55 -0.38 0.06 -17.19
N ASP A 56 -1.41 -0.79 -17.22
CA ASP A 56 -2.80 -0.38 -17.03
C ASP A 56 -3.05 -0.13 -15.54
N LEU A 57 -3.12 1.16 -15.17
CA LEU A 57 -3.35 1.60 -13.81
C LEU A 57 -4.82 1.99 -13.62
N GLY A 58 -5.58 1.11 -12.97
CA GLY A 58 -7.01 1.25 -12.74
C GLY A 58 -7.38 1.71 -11.32
N LEU A 59 -8.59 2.29 -11.21
CA LEU A 59 -9.22 2.71 -9.97
C LEU A 59 -10.63 2.11 -9.85
N ASP A 60 -10.88 1.41 -8.74
CA ASP A 60 -12.21 0.96 -8.33
C ASP A 60 -12.49 1.52 -6.93
N ALA A 61 -13.05 2.73 -6.86
CA ALA A 61 -13.19 3.48 -5.63
C ALA A 61 -14.64 3.93 -5.40
N ARG A 62 -15.08 3.77 -4.15
CA ARG A 62 -16.34 4.33 -3.65
C ARG A 62 -16.02 5.39 -2.61
N SER A 63 -16.86 6.46 -2.56
CA SER A 63 -16.76 7.47 -1.49
C SER A 63 -17.02 6.81 -0.14
N ILE A 64 -16.01 6.80 0.70
CA ILE A 64 -16.02 6.18 2.02
C ILE A 64 -15.22 7.06 2.98
N HIS A 65 -15.89 7.50 4.03
CA HIS A 65 -15.26 8.29 5.08
C HIS A 65 -14.68 7.39 6.16
N VAL A 66 -13.41 7.61 6.47
CA VAL A 66 -12.69 6.98 7.58
C VAL A 66 -12.05 8.05 8.44
N THR A 67 -11.64 7.68 9.64
CA THR A 67 -10.84 8.56 10.52
C THR A 67 -9.39 8.11 10.48
N GLY A 68 -8.47 9.01 10.15
CA GLY A 68 -7.06 8.66 10.02
C GLY A 68 -6.15 9.87 9.86
N HIS A 69 -4.86 9.60 9.74
CA HIS A 69 -3.85 10.59 9.38
C HIS A 69 -3.66 10.58 7.86
N GLU A 70 -4.25 11.54 7.16
CA GLU A 70 -4.25 11.58 5.68
C GLU A 70 -2.84 11.44 5.09
N TRP A 71 -1.86 12.16 5.63
CA TRP A 71 -0.50 12.15 5.12
C TRP A 71 0.19 10.78 5.28
N LEU A 72 -0.10 10.03 6.39
CA LEU A 72 0.38 8.64 6.56
C LEU A 72 -0.29 7.69 5.59
N LEU A 73 -1.61 7.81 5.42
CA LEU A 73 -2.33 6.97 4.47
C LEU A 73 -1.85 7.23 3.03
N ARG A 74 -1.52 8.48 2.68
CA ARG A 74 -0.88 8.82 1.40
C ARG A 74 0.47 8.12 1.23
N GLU A 75 1.31 8.15 2.26
CA GLU A 75 2.62 7.48 2.25
C GLU A 75 2.46 5.96 2.13
N MET A 76 1.53 5.37 2.88
CA MET A 76 1.23 3.94 2.83
C MET A 76 0.82 3.51 1.41
N VAL A 77 -0.21 4.13 0.85
CA VAL A 77 -0.74 3.76 -0.47
C VAL A 77 0.28 4.08 -1.57
N GLY A 78 1.02 5.18 -1.44
CA GLY A 78 2.12 5.52 -2.34
C GLY A 78 3.19 4.43 -2.38
N ASN A 79 3.63 3.91 -1.22
CA ASN A 79 4.58 2.80 -1.14
C ASN A 79 4.03 1.51 -1.78
N LEU A 80 2.72 1.23 -1.61
CA LEU A 80 2.08 0.08 -2.24
C LEU A 80 2.01 0.22 -3.76
N LEU A 81 1.63 1.40 -4.27
CA LEU A 81 1.58 1.70 -5.71
C LEU A 81 2.97 1.68 -6.35
N ASP A 82 3.97 2.28 -5.70
CA ASP A 82 5.36 2.24 -6.16
C ASP A 82 5.86 0.79 -6.30
N ASN A 83 5.56 -0.07 -5.33
CA ASN A 83 5.90 -1.47 -5.38
C ASN A 83 5.14 -2.19 -6.51
N ALA A 84 3.84 -2.00 -6.63
CA ALA A 84 3.03 -2.61 -7.68
C ALA A 84 3.53 -2.22 -9.08
N VAL A 85 3.68 -0.94 -9.38
CA VAL A 85 4.20 -0.45 -10.67
C VAL A 85 5.63 -0.96 -10.94
N LYS A 86 6.45 -1.06 -9.90
CA LYS A 86 7.84 -1.53 -10.02
C LYS A 86 7.91 -3.01 -10.40
N TYR A 87 7.16 -3.87 -9.75
CA TYR A 87 7.26 -5.32 -9.91
C TYR A 87 6.33 -5.89 -10.98
N THR A 88 5.28 -5.20 -11.37
CA THR A 88 4.45 -5.57 -12.52
C THR A 88 5.26 -5.48 -13.81
N SER A 89 5.12 -6.46 -14.69
CA SER A 89 5.77 -6.47 -16.00
C SER A 89 5.16 -5.41 -16.92
N GLU A 90 5.89 -5.03 -17.96
CA GLU A 90 5.36 -4.18 -19.03
C GLU A 90 4.08 -4.80 -19.63
N GLY A 91 3.05 -3.98 -19.80
CA GLY A 91 1.74 -4.42 -20.28
C GLY A 91 0.85 -5.08 -19.22
N GLY A 92 1.30 -5.14 -17.96
CA GLY A 92 0.50 -5.66 -16.86
C GLY A 92 -0.47 -4.64 -16.27
N THR A 93 -1.18 -5.06 -15.22
CA THR A 93 -2.27 -4.30 -14.61
C THR A 93 -2.02 -4.07 -13.12
N VAL A 94 -2.27 -2.86 -12.67
CA VAL A 94 -2.29 -2.47 -11.26
C VAL A 94 -3.63 -1.81 -10.96
N THR A 95 -4.32 -2.25 -9.90
CA THR A 95 -5.61 -1.68 -9.50
C THR A 95 -5.57 -1.19 -8.07
N LEU A 96 -5.93 0.08 -7.87
CA LEU A 96 -6.18 0.67 -6.56
C LEU A 96 -7.67 0.58 -6.26
N ARG A 97 -8.04 0.05 -5.09
CA ARG A 97 -9.44 -0.07 -4.67
C ARG A 97 -9.67 0.53 -3.30
N CYS A 98 -10.85 1.10 -3.09
CA CYS A 98 -11.41 1.34 -1.77
C CYS A 98 -12.91 1.06 -1.75
N GLY A 99 -13.38 0.50 -0.66
CA GLY A 99 -14.76 0.03 -0.57
C GLY A 99 -15.13 -0.43 0.84
N TYR A 100 -16.30 -1.06 0.94
CA TYR A 100 -16.69 -1.82 2.12
C TYR A 100 -16.61 -3.31 1.82
N ARG A 101 -16.13 -4.09 2.77
CA ARG A 101 -16.19 -5.56 2.72
C ARG A 101 -16.88 -6.12 3.96
N THR A 102 -17.58 -7.22 3.77
CA THR A 102 -18.08 -8.04 4.87
C THR A 102 -17.06 -9.13 5.17
N PRO A 103 -16.60 -9.30 6.41
CA PRO A 103 -15.68 -10.37 6.78
C PRO A 103 -16.24 -11.74 6.38
N SER A 104 -15.43 -12.58 5.76
CA SER A 104 -15.83 -13.91 5.30
C SER A 104 -16.35 -14.78 6.46
N GLY A 105 -17.51 -15.40 6.29
CA GLY A 105 -18.11 -16.31 7.27
C GLY A 105 -18.87 -15.64 8.43
N MET A 106 -19.09 -14.33 8.37
CA MET A 106 -19.73 -13.56 9.44
C MET A 106 -20.77 -12.58 8.91
N ALA A 107 -21.87 -13.09 8.39
CA ALA A 107 -22.97 -12.28 7.83
C ALA A 107 -23.56 -11.24 8.81
N GLU A 108 -23.33 -11.41 10.11
CA GLU A 108 -23.84 -10.51 11.17
C GLU A 108 -22.83 -9.43 11.60
N ARG A 109 -21.59 -9.43 11.08
CA ARG A 109 -20.62 -8.36 11.41
C ARG A 109 -20.81 -7.14 10.52
N PRO A 110 -20.58 -5.94 11.07
CA PRO A 110 -20.64 -4.72 10.27
C PRO A 110 -19.62 -4.77 9.13
N THR A 111 -20.00 -4.18 8.01
CA THR A 111 -19.10 -3.97 6.88
C THR A 111 -17.94 -3.06 7.32
N GLN A 112 -16.74 -3.40 6.92
CA GLN A 112 -15.54 -2.64 7.25
C GLN A 112 -15.00 -1.92 6.01
N ALA A 113 -14.61 -0.67 6.17
CA ALA A 113 -13.91 0.07 5.13
C ALA A 113 -12.55 -0.59 4.85
N PHE A 114 -12.14 -0.62 3.58
CA PHE A 114 -10.83 -1.11 3.18
C PHE A 114 -10.21 -0.24 2.09
N ILE A 115 -8.89 -0.28 2.00
CA ILE A 115 -8.10 0.20 0.88
C ILE A 115 -7.13 -0.90 0.44
N GLU A 116 -6.95 -1.07 -0.87
CA GLU A 116 -6.26 -2.21 -1.46
C GLU A 116 -5.50 -1.83 -2.72
N VAL A 117 -4.29 -2.35 -2.87
CA VAL A 117 -3.54 -2.32 -4.12
C VAL A 117 -3.32 -3.75 -4.58
N GLU A 118 -3.70 -4.04 -5.81
CA GLU A 118 -3.59 -5.34 -6.45
C GLU A 118 -2.82 -5.22 -7.77
N ASP A 119 -1.89 -6.14 -8.02
CA ASP A 119 -1.14 -6.24 -9.26
C ASP A 119 -1.14 -7.68 -9.83
N ASP A 120 -0.83 -7.82 -11.10
CA ASP A 120 -0.67 -9.09 -11.81
C ASP A 120 0.79 -9.48 -12.05
N GLY A 121 1.72 -8.92 -11.27
CA GLY A 121 3.14 -9.19 -11.31
C GLY A 121 3.52 -10.62 -10.86
N PRO A 122 4.77 -10.87 -10.48
CA PRO A 122 5.24 -12.20 -10.07
C PRO A 122 4.62 -12.66 -8.74
N GLY A 123 4.10 -11.74 -7.92
CA GLY A 123 3.56 -12.05 -6.60
C GLY A 123 4.62 -12.38 -5.57
N VAL A 124 4.14 -12.87 -4.41
CA VAL A 124 4.97 -13.31 -3.29
C VAL A 124 4.55 -14.72 -2.88
N PRO A 125 5.50 -15.68 -2.76
CA PRO A 125 5.23 -17.03 -2.26
C PRO A 125 4.52 -16.98 -0.90
N VAL A 126 3.65 -17.96 -0.63
CA VAL A 126 2.81 -17.98 0.58
C VAL A 126 3.65 -17.94 1.86
N ASP A 127 4.75 -18.68 1.88
CA ASP A 127 5.72 -18.77 3.00
C ASP A 127 6.58 -17.51 3.20
N GLU A 128 6.52 -16.57 2.24
CA GLU A 128 7.26 -15.31 2.28
C GLU A 128 6.37 -14.09 2.61
N ARG A 129 5.03 -14.26 2.61
CA ARG A 129 4.08 -13.13 2.74
C ARG A 129 4.18 -12.38 4.06
N ASP A 130 4.45 -13.07 5.14
CA ASP A 130 4.65 -12.42 6.44
C ASP A 130 6.01 -11.70 6.49
N LYS A 131 7.03 -12.30 5.88
CA LYS A 131 8.39 -11.76 5.88
C LYS A 131 8.54 -10.50 5.02
N VAL A 132 7.77 -10.35 3.94
CA VAL A 132 7.85 -9.14 3.10
C VAL A 132 7.37 -7.88 3.81
N LEU A 133 6.71 -8.01 4.95
CA LEU A 133 6.34 -6.92 5.84
C LEU A 133 7.46 -6.54 6.81
N GLU A 134 8.53 -7.35 6.90
CA GLU A 134 9.69 -7.06 7.74
C GLU A 134 10.61 -6.02 7.08
N ARG A 135 11.27 -5.22 7.91
CA ARG A 135 12.24 -4.20 7.47
C ARG A 135 13.42 -4.85 6.74
N PHE A 136 13.80 -4.29 5.57
CA PHE A 136 14.91 -4.73 4.73
C PHE A 136 14.75 -6.13 4.11
N TYR A 137 13.62 -6.79 4.31
CA TYR A 137 13.37 -8.08 3.70
C TYR A 137 13.09 -7.95 2.20
N ARG A 138 13.60 -8.91 1.44
CA ARG A 138 13.37 -9.03 -0.01
C ARG A 138 13.25 -10.50 -0.37
N VAL A 139 12.26 -10.82 -1.19
CA VAL A 139 12.09 -12.19 -1.70
C VAL A 139 13.33 -12.60 -2.51
N PRO A 140 13.99 -13.72 -2.18
CA PRO A 140 15.15 -14.20 -2.93
C PRO A 140 14.82 -14.43 -4.41
N GLY A 141 15.73 -14.03 -5.31
CA GLY A 141 15.58 -14.26 -6.75
C GLY A 141 14.68 -13.26 -7.48
N VAL A 142 14.01 -12.33 -6.79
CA VAL A 142 13.26 -11.26 -7.43
C VAL A 142 14.21 -10.13 -7.82
N ALA A 143 14.37 -9.93 -9.14
CA ALA A 143 15.16 -8.84 -9.67
C ALA A 143 14.46 -7.49 -9.43
N GLY A 144 15.22 -6.48 -9.05
CA GLY A 144 14.73 -5.12 -8.87
C GLY A 144 15.54 -4.33 -7.85
N GLN A 145 15.58 -3.01 -8.01
CA GLN A 145 16.23 -2.10 -7.07
C GLN A 145 15.22 -1.68 -5.99
N GLY A 146 15.49 -1.97 -4.74
CA GLY A 146 14.65 -1.52 -3.61
C GLY A 146 15.29 -1.86 -2.28
N ASN A 147 14.92 -1.10 -1.24
CA ASN A 147 15.55 -1.16 0.08
C ASN A 147 14.84 -2.15 1.02
N GLY A 148 13.73 -2.78 0.61
CA GLY A 148 12.91 -3.62 1.48
C GLY A 148 12.22 -2.84 2.62
N LEU A 149 11.97 -1.54 2.42
CA LEU A 149 11.34 -0.69 3.44
C LEU A 149 9.89 -0.32 3.13
N GLY A 150 9.46 -0.33 1.86
CA GLY A 150 8.15 0.18 1.46
C GLY A 150 6.98 -0.55 2.13
N LEU A 151 6.98 -1.89 2.10
CA LEU A 151 5.93 -2.69 2.76
C LEU A 151 6.02 -2.62 4.30
N ALA A 152 7.23 -2.56 4.85
CA ALA A 152 7.43 -2.40 6.30
C ALA A 152 6.88 -1.05 6.79
N ILE A 153 7.13 0.04 6.05
CA ILE A 153 6.56 1.37 6.36
C ILE A 153 5.03 1.32 6.25
N ALA A 154 4.51 0.70 5.20
CA ALA A 154 3.07 0.54 5.02
C ALA A 154 2.43 -0.24 6.19
N GLN A 155 3.10 -1.28 6.68
CA GLN A 155 2.68 -2.06 7.85
C GLN A 155 2.66 -1.22 9.14
N GLU A 156 3.69 -0.42 9.39
CA GLU A 156 3.74 0.46 10.57
C GLU A 156 2.62 1.51 10.51
N ILE A 157 2.34 2.06 9.33
CA ILE A 157 1.23 3.00 9.15
C ILE A 157 -0.12 2.33 9.41
N ALA A 158 -0.31 1.08 8.97
CA ALA A 158 -1.51 0.30 9.28
C ALA A 158 -1.65 0.11 10.80
N HIS A 159 -0.56 -0.19 11.52
CA HIS A 159 -0.56 -0.32 12.98
C HIS A 159 -0.95 0.99 13.69
N VAL A 160 -0.45 2.15 13.23
CA VAL A 160 -0.87 3.47 13.76
C VAL A 160 -2.39 3.67 13.66
N HIS A 161 -3.01 3.09 12.62
CA HIS A 161 -4.47 3.15 12.42
C HIS A 161 -5.23 1.97 13.07
N GLY A 162 -4.58 1.23 13.98
CA GLY A 162 -5.20 0.09 14.66
C GLY A 162 -5.51 -1.11 13.76
N SER A 163 -4.77 -1.24 12.67
CA SER A 163 -4.94 -2.28 11.66
C SER A 163 -3.63 -3.01 11.37
N ALA A 164 -3.68 -3.95 10.42
CA ALA A 164 -2.50 -4.60 9.85
C ALA A 164 -2.73 -4.79 8.34
N LEU A 165 -1.64 -4.96 7.59
CA LEU A 165 -1.74 -5.30 6.18
C LEU A 165 -2.03 -6.79 6.00
N GLU A 166 -2.99 -7.08 5.16
CA GLU A 166 -3.26 -8.43 4.66
C GLU A 166 -2.56 -8.60 3.31
N VAL A 167 -1.68 -9.60 3.21
CA VAL A 167 -0.95 -9.91 1.97
C VAL A 167 -1.52 -11.17 1.35
N GLY A 168 -1.99 -11.07 0.12
CA GLY A 168 -2.64 -12.14 -0.63
C GLY A 168 -2.13 -12.26 -2.06
N ALA A 169 -2.61 -13.29 -2.77
CA ALA A 169 -2.41 -13.37 -4.21
C ALA A 169 -3.26 -12.32 -4.93
N GLY A 170 -2.74 -11.80 -6.01
CA GLY A 170 -3.46 -10.93 -6.93
C GLY A 170 -4.48 -11.69 -7.80
N PRO A 171 -4.91 -11.11 -8.93
CA PRO A 171 -5.95 -11.67 -9.77
C PRO A 171 -5.56 -13.06 -10.31
N HIS A 172 -6.51 -13.97 -10.33
CA HIS A 172 -6.32 -15.35 -10.82
C HIS A 172 -5.18 -16.12 -10.14
N GLY A 173 -4.85 -15.78 -8.88
CA GLY A 173 -3.77 -16.43 -8.12
C GLY A 173 -2.35 -15.99 -8.52
N ARG A 174 -2.21 -14.96 -9.35
CA ARG A 174 -0.94 -14.33 -9.75
C ARG A 174 -0.83 -12.94 -9.17
N GLY A 175 0.40 -12.39 -9.14
CA GLY A 175 0.60 -11.06 -8.59
C GLY A 175 0.47 -10.97 -7.08
N LEU A 176 0.37 -9.76 -6.60
CA LEU A 176 0.25 -9.43 -5.18
C LEU A 176 -0.99 -8.59 -4.93
N ARG A 177 -1.65 -8.85 -3.81
CA ARG A 177 -2.71 -8.03 -3.27
C ARG A 177 -2.37 -7.66 -1.84
N VAL A 178 -2.36 -6.37 -1.56
CA VAL A 178 -2.11 -5.83 -0.22
C VAL A 178 -3.31 -4.98 0.19
N THR A 179 -3.95 -5.37 1.29
CA THR A 179 -5.18 -4.75 1.78
C THR A 179 -4.99 -4.26 3.21
N MET A 180 -5.42 -3.05 3.49
CA MET A 180 -5.65 -2.54 4.84
C MET A 180 -7.14 -2.45 5.11
N VAL A 181 -7.60 -2.99 6.24
CA VAL A 181 -8.98 -2.91 6.70
C VAL A 181 -9.05 -1.97 7.89
N PHE A 182 -9.88 -0.95 7.79
CA PHE A 182 -10.06 -0.01 8.89
C PHE A 182 -10.87 -0.66 10.01
N PRO A 183 -10.49 -0.43 11.27
CA PRO A 183 -11.30 -0.88 12.40
C PRO A 183 -12.71 -0.25 12.34
N PRO A 184 -13.72 -0.91 12.92
CA PRO A 184 -15.10 -0.44 12.92
C PRO A 184 -15.29 0.85 13.72
#